data_3d2f2f69f713d0b05e974a93e8dd26b4
#
_entry.id   3d2f2f69f713d0b05e974a93e8dd26b4
#
_cell.length_a   1.000
_cell.length_b   1.000
_cell.length_c   1.000
_cell.angle_alpha   90.00
_cell.angle_beta   90.00
_cell.angle_gamma   90.00
#
_symmetry.space_group_name_H-M   'P 1'
#
loop_
_entity.id
_entity.type
_entity.pdbx_description
1 polymer ?
#
loop_
_entity_poly.entity_id
_entity_poly.type
_entity_poly.pdbx_seq_one_letter_code
_entity_poly.pdbx_strand_id
1 'polypeptide(L)'
;FLEKRKGMKRIGLMGWSQGAATGILAMAGDTRIRAGVFEGGFANASDVIAEGAARDFGLPRRPLVPFVLWLYGLRGGLDTDEMNAEDVIGSIAPRPVYIIHGDADTMVYYHHGERLYAAAKEPRMMWTVKGGPHVECWQMDRERAERTVREFFVKNL
;
A
#
# COMPACT_ATOMS: atom_id res chain seq x y z
N PHE A 1 -7.73 -21.14 -2.70
CA PHE A 1 -9.03 -21.29 -2.03
C PHE A 1 -10.15 -20.62 -2.82
N LEU A 2 -10.05 -19.32 -3.14
CA LEU A 2 -11.10 -18.56 -3.85
C LEU A 2 -11.42 -19.12 -5.24
N GLU A 3 -10.42 -19.52 -6.02
CA GLU A 3 -10.62 -20.10 -7.35
C GLU A 3 -11.38 -21.44 -7.36
N LYS A 4 -11.32 -22.17 -6.24
CA LYS A 4 -12.05 -23.44 -6.10
C LYS A 4 -13.54 -23.23 -5.76
N ARG A 5 -13.96 -21.99 -5.47
CA ARG A 5 -15.37 -21.66 -5.26
C ARG A 5 -16.10 -21.48 -6.57
N LYS A 6 -17.20 -22.21 -6.73
CA LYS A 6 -18.07 -22.10 -7.91
C LYS A 6 -18.48 -20.64 -8.13
N GLY A 7 -18.23 -20.11 -9.32
CA GLY A 7 -18.65 -18.76 -9.73
C GLY A 7 -17.60 -17.64 -9.55
N MET A 8 -16.48 -17.87 -8.84
CA MET A 8 -15.41 -16.88 -8.74
C MET A 8 -14.43 -17.03 -9.90
N LYS A 9 -14.48 -16.08 -10.83
CA LYS A 9 -13.61 -16.05 -12.01
C LYS A 9 -12.54 -14.96 -11.94
N ARG A 10 -12.72 -13.95 -11.07
CA ARG A 10 -11.84 -12.79 -10.97
C ARG A 10 -11.67 -12.43 -9.51
N ILE A 11 -10.48 -12.01 -9.13
CA ILE A 11 -10.12 -11.64 -7.77
C ILE A 11 -9.70 -10.18 -7.76
N GLY A 12 -10.38 -9.37 -6.95
CA GLY A 12 -9.95 -8.05 -6.54
C GLY A 12 -9.31 -8.12 -5.16
N LEU A 13 -8.41 -7.19 -4.88
CA LEU A 13 -7.74 -7.09 -3.59
C LEU A 13 -7.90 -5.68 -3.04
N MET A 14 -8.20 -5.58 -1.75
CA MET A 14 -8.19 -4.31 -1.02
C MET A 14 -7.34 -4.46 0.23
N GLY A 15 -6.48 -3.46 0.49
CA GLY A 15 -5.59 -3.47 1.64
C GLY A 15 -5.44 -2.09 2.27
N TRP A 16 -5.17 -2.08 3.59
CA TRP A 16 -4.94 -0.89 4.39
C TRP A 16 -3.57 -0.94 5.05
N SER A 17 -2.86 0.21 5.13
CA SER A 17 -1.58 0.34 5.82
C SER A 17 -0.58 -0.73 5.36
N GLN A 18 -0.05 -1.54 6.27
CA GLN A 18 0.80 -2.70 5.95
C GLN A 18 0.11 -3.68 4.99
N GLY A 19 -1.22 -3.86 5.12
CA GLY A 19 -2.00 -4.70 4.19
C GLY A 19 -2.07 -4.12 2.78
N ALA A 20 -1.94 -2.79 2.61
CA ALA A 20 -1.82 -2.18 1.30
C ALA A 20 -0.47 -2.48 0.65
N ALA A 21 0.63 -2.32 1.38
CA ALA A 21 1.98 -2.63 0.87
C ALA A 21 2.13 -4.11 0.53
N THR A 22 1.75 -5.02 1.45
CA THR A 22 1.77 -6.46 1.17
C THR A 22 0.81 -6.88 0.07
N GLY A 23 -0.32 -6.19 -0.07
CA GLY A 23 -1.27 -6.39 -1.15
C GLY A 23 -0.70 -6.04 -2.52
N ILE A 24 0.09 -4.96 -2.61
CA ILE A 24 0.84 -4.59 -3.83
C ILE A 24 1.84 -5.68 -4.20
N LEU A 25 2.63 -6.16 -3.23
CA LEU A 25 3.57 -7.26 -3.43
C LEU A 25 2.86 -8.54 -3.91
N ALA A 26 1.77 -8.90 -3.25
CA ALA A 26 0.96 -10.07 -3.62
C ALA A 26 0.38 -9.94 -5.04
N MET A 27 -0.13 -8.75 -5.39
CA MET A 27 -0.67 -8.49 -6.73
C MET A 27 0.42 -8.50 -7.81
N ALA A 28 1.63 -8.03 -7.50
CA ALA A 28 2.78 -8.11 -8.40
C ALA A 28 3.19 -9.58 -8.67
N GLY A 29 3.21 -10.42 -7.63
CA GLY A 29 3.59 -11.82 -7.71
C GLY A 29 2.49 -12.76 -8.22
N ASP A 30 1.22 -12.36 -8.18
CA ASP A 30 0.09 -13.20 -8.57
C ASP A 30 -0.82 -12.53 -9.61
N THR A 31 -0.72 -12.99 -10.86
CA THR A 31 -1.50 -12.46 -11.99
C THR A 31 -3.00 -12.76 -11.93
N ARG A 32 -3.45 -13.63 -11.02
CA ARG A 32 -4.87 -13.93 -10.79
C ARG A 32 -5.60 -12.79 -10.10
N ILE A 33 -4.87 -11.94 -9.37
CA ILE A 33 -5.41 -10.71 -8.78
C ILE A 33 -5.52 -9.67 -9.90
N ARG A 34 -6.75 -9.31 -10.27
CA ARG A 34 -7.03 -8.53 -11.48
C ARG A 34 -7.11 -7.02 -11.25
N ALA A 35 -7.43 -6.59 -10.03
CA ALA A 35 -7.54 -5.18 -9.66
C ALA A 35 -7.20 -5.00 -8.18
N GLY A 36 -6.60 -3.86 -7.80
CA GLY A 36 -6.21 -3.58 -6.41
C GLY A 36 -6.58 -2.18 -5.94
N VAL A 37 -7.07 -2.07 -4.70
CA VAL A 37 -7.32 -0.81 -3.99
C VAL A 37 -6.45 -0.77 -2.74
N PHE A 38 -5.66 0.28 -2.57
CA PHE A 38 -4.62 0.35 -1.53
C PHE A 38 -4.72 1.69 -0.78
N GLU A 39 -5.12 1.65 0.50
CA GLU A 39 -5.28 2.82 1.35
C GLU A 39 -4.16 2.92 2.38
N GLY A 40 -3.51 4.09 2.47
CA GLY A 40 -2.50 4.40 3.50
C GLY A 40 -1.28 3.47 3.46
N GLY A 41 -0.95 2.90 2.29
CA GLY A 41 0.19 2.01 2.12
C GLY A 41 1.52 2.77 2.05
N PHE A 42 2.59 2.13 2.54
CA PHE A 42 3.93 2.68 2.42
C PHE A 42 4.63 2.21 1.12
N ALA A 43 5.44 3.09 0.57
CA ALA A 43 6.24 2.82 -0.62
C ALA A 43 7.47 1.95 -0.28
N ASN A 44 8.14 2.27 0.86
CA ASN A 44 9.37 1.65 1.29
C ASN A 44 9.33 1.33 2.78
N ALA A 45 9.64 0.10 3.15
CA ALA A 45 9.57 -0.38 4.53
C ALA A 45 10.61 0.29 5.44
N SER A 46 11.84 0.46 4.95
CA SER A 46 12.91 1.11 5.72
C SER A 46 12.62 2.58 6.00
N ASP A 47 11.95 3.27 5.06
CA ASP A 47 11.60 4.68 5.23
C ASP A 47 10.52 4.84 6.30
N VAL A 48 9.43 4.07 6.24
CA VAL A 48 8.34 4.18 7.24
C VAL A 48 8.82 3.81 8.65
N ILE A 49 9.75 2.84 8.77
CA ILE A 49 10.36 2.49 10.06
C ILE A 49 11.22 3.65 10.57
N ALA A 50 12.03 4.28 9.70
CA ALA A 50 12.87 5.40 10.06
C ALA A 50 12.04 6.63 10.49
N GLU A 51 10.96 6.90 9.78
CA GLU A 51 10.04 8.00 10.07
C GLU A 51 9.30 7.77 11.40
N GLY A 52 8.83 6.54 11.64
CA GLY A 52 8.22 6.16 12.91
C GLY A 52 9.20 6.28 14.08
N ALA A 53 10.45 5.83 13.92
CA ALA A 53 11.49 5.95 14.94
C ALA A 53 11.83 7.41 15.26
N ALA A 54 11.88 8.27 14.24
CA ALA A 54 12.12 9.70 14.44
C ALA A 54 10.93 10.39 15.12
N ARG A 55 9.70 10.09 14.69
CA ARG A 55 8.47 10.67 15.23
C ARG A 55 8.23 10.29 16.69
N ASP A 56 8.33 8.99 17.03
CA ASP A 56 7.86 8.48 18.30
C ASP A 56 8.95 8.52 19.38
N PHE A 57 10.21 8.43 18.97
CA PHE A 57 11.35 8.32 19.89
C PHE A 57 12.44 9.38 19.66
N GLY A 58 12.29 10.27 18.68
CA GLY A 58 13.32 11.26 18.34
C GLY A 58 14.63 10.64 17.85
N LEU A 59 14.60 9.40 17.35
CA LEU A 59 15.78 8.64 16.99
C LEU A 59 16.27 8.99 15.59
N PRO A 60 17.59 9.20 15.39
CA PRO A 60 18.12 9.52 14.08
C PRO A 60 18.06 8.31 13.15
N ARG A 61 17.77 8.57 11.85
CA ARG A 61 17.76 7.54 10.82
C ARG A 61 19.06 6.74 10.76
N ARG A 62 20.21 7.42 10.93
CA ARG A 62 21.55 6.80 10.94
C ARG A 62 22.25 7.09 12.26
N PRO A 63 22.93 6.09 12.84
CA PRO A 63 23.13 4.72 12.38
C PRO A 63 22.04 3.74 12.83
N LEU A 64 21.02 4.19 13.58
CA LEU A 64 20.14 3.34 14.36
C LEU A 64 19.25 2.44 13.48
N VAL A 65 18.60 2.99 12.46
CA VAL A 65 17.65 2.20 11.64
C VAL A 65 18.36 1.04 10.93
N PRO A 66 19.50 1.25 10.23
CA PRO A 66 20.25 0.14 9.64
C PRO A 66 20.68 -0.91 10.68
N PHE A 67 21.04 -0.49 11.89
CA PHE A 67 21.42 -1.41 12.96
C PHE A 67 20.24 -2.26 13.45
N VAL A 68 19.06 -1.64 13.63
CA VAL A 68 17.84 -2.34 14.04
C VAL A 68 17.40 -3.33 12.95
N LEU A 69 17.42 -2.91 11.69
CA LEU A 69 17.06 -3.78 10.56
C LEU A 69 18.03 -4.96 10.42
N TRP A 70 19.33 -4.73 10.63
CA TRP A 70 20.34 -5.78 10.64
C TRP A 70 20.09 -6.79 11.78
N LEU A 71 19.81 -6.33 13.01
CA LEU A 71 19.45 -7.21 14.13
C LEU A 71 18.17 -8.00 13.85
N TYR A 72 17.22 -7.39 13.19
CA TYR A 72 15.96 -8.04 12.82
C TYR A 72 16.20 -9.15 11.79
N GLY A 73 17.05 -8.90 10.80
CA GLY A 73 17.49 -9.90 9.81
C GLY A 73 18.20 -11.10 10.43
N LEU A 74 19.05 -10.89 11.45
CA LEU A 74 19.75 -11.98 12.17
C LEU A 74 18.81 -12.95 12.91
N ARG A 75 17.61 -12.51 13.26
CA ARG A 75 16.60 -13.34 13.94
C ARG A 75 15.67 -14.10 12.98
N GLY A 76 16.02 -14.17 11.70
CA GLY A 76 15.17 -14.77 10.66
C GLY A 76 13.96 -13.89 10.33
N GLY A 77 14.10 -12.58 10.59
CA GLY A 77 13.10 -11.60 10.26
C GLY A 77 13.01 -11.32 8.76
N LEU A 78 12.06 -10.48 8.41
CA LEU A 78 11.78 -10.04 7.05
C LEU A 78 12.97 -9.27 6.48
N ASP A 79 13.34 -9.56 5.26
CA ASP A 79 14.16 -8.66 4.45
C ASP A 79 13.28 -7.45 4.09
N THR A 80 13.64 -6.28 4.66
CA THR A 80 12.87 -5.05 4.42
C THR A 80 12.99 -4.58 2.98
N ASP A 81 14.03 -4.99 2.25
CA ASP A 81 14.20 -4.66 0.83
C ASP A 81 13.20 -5.44 -0.04
N GLU A 82 12.78 -6.65 0.38
CA GLU A 82 11.71 -7.40 -0.28
C GLU A 82 10.31 -6.80 -0.02
N MET A 83 10.18 -5.84 0.90
CA MET A 83 8.90 -5.21 1.26
C MET A 83 8.70 -3.82 0.60
N ASN A 84 9.50 -3.46 -0.38
CA ASN A 84 9.37 -2.18 -1.06
C ASN A 84 8.31 -2.25 -2.16
N ALA A 85 7.11 -1.76 -1.83
CA ALA A 85 5.97 -1.79 -2.74
C ALA A 85 6.20 -0.93 -3.99
N GLU A 86 6.97 0.16 -3.88
CA GLU A 86 7.29 1.05 -5.01
C GLU A 86 8.13 0.36 -6.10
N ASP A 87 8.99 -0.59 -5.73
CA ASP A 87 9.86 -1.28 -6.68
C ASP A 87 9.10 -2.23 -7.61
N VAL A 88 7.94 -2.72 -7.14
CA VAL A 88 7.16 -3.74 -7.85
C VAL A 88 5.84 -3.25 -8.42
N ILE A 89 5.26 -2.16 -7.90
CA ILE A 89 3.93 -1.69 -8.30
C ILE A 89 3.82 -1.42 -9.81
N GLY A 90 4.91 -0.96 -10.42
CA GLY A 90 4.98 -0.72 -11.86
C GLY A 90 4.85 -1.99 -12.73
N SER A 91 5.18 -3.17 -12.17
CA SER A 91 5.04 -4.47 -12.86
C SER A 91 3.61 -5.00 -12.88
N ILE A 92 2.72 -4.40 -12.08
CA ILE A 92 1.30 -4.78 -12.01
C ILE A 92 0.57 -4.46 -13.32
N ALA A 93 0.98 -3.41 -14.02
CA ALA A 93 0.35 -3.02 -15.28
C ALA A 93 0.31 -4.18 -16.31
N PRO A 94 -0.74 -4.28 -17.10
CA PRO A 94 -1.87 -3.36 -17.27
C PRO A 94 -3.07 -3.60 -16.31
N ARG A 95 -2.87 -4.28 -15.19
CA ARG A 95 -3.91 -4.47 -14.17
C ARG A 95 -4.08 -3.19 -13.35
N PRO A 96 -5.32 -2.69 -13.18
CA PRO A 96 -5.57 -1.40 -12.55
C PRO A 96 -5.28 -1.41 -11.06
N VAL A 97 -4.69 -0.30 -10.59
CA VAL A 97 -4.46 0.00 -9.19
C VAL A 97 -5.13 1.31 -8.81
N TYR A 98 -5.70 1.37 -7.60
CA TYR A 98 -6.30 2.57 -7.03
C TYR A 98 -5.69 2.84 -5.67
N ILE A 99 -4.97 3.95 -5.55
CA ILE A 99 -4.29 4.38 -4.33
C ILE A 99 -5.16 5.41 -3.62
N ILE A 100 -5.41 5.23 -2.34
CA ILE A 100 -6.14 6.16 -1.47
C ILE A 100 -5.20 6.57 -0.35
N HIS A 101 -5.03 7.88 -0.10
CA HIS A 101 -4.16 8.36 0.96
C HIS A 101 -4.64 9.68 1.53
N GLY A 102 -4.60 9.80 2.86
CA GLY A 102 -4.91 11.05 3.54
C GLY A 102 -3.70 11.99 3.57
N ASP A 103 -3.91 13.27 3.27
CA ASP A 103 -2.83 14.25 3.28
C ASP A 103 -2.42 14.73 4.70
N ALA A 104 -3.18 14.32 5.73
CA ALA A 104 -2.85 14.53 7.14
C ALA A 104 -2.44 13.22 7.85
N ASP A 105 -2.08 12.18 7.10
CA ASP A 105 -1.57 10.93 7.66
C ASP A 105 -0.23 11.16 8.35
N THR A 106 -0.19 10.95 9.67
CA THR A 106 1.00 11.11 10.50
C THR A 106 1.71 9.79 10.82
N MET A 107 1.15 8.66 10.43
CA MET A 107 1.77 7.34 10.64
C MET A 107 2.52 6.85 9.40
N VAL A 108 1.87 6.90 8.26
CA VAL A 108 2.48 6.67 6.95
C VAL A 108 2.30 7.97 6.16
N TYR A 109 3.33 8.80 6.13
CA TYR A 109 3.23 10.13 5.54
C TYR A 109 2.75 10.10 4.09
N TYR A 110 2.00 11.11 3.71
CA TYR A 110 1.35 11.25 2.40
C TYR A 110 2.29 11.03 1.19
N HIS A 111 3.58 11.42 1.33
CA HIS A 111 4.56 11.22 0.26
C HIS A 111 4.75 9.75 -0.13
N HIS A 112 4.45 8.77 0.76
CA HIS A 112 4.46 7.36 0.39
C HIS A 112 3.38 7.04 -0.65
N GLY A 113 2.18 7.62 -0.52
CA GLY A 113 1.11 7.51 -1.51
C GLY A 113 1.50 8.12 -2.85
N GLU A 114 2.15 9.30 -2.83
CA GLU A 114 2.66 9.96 -4.03
C GLU A 114 3.74 9.12 -4.73
N ARG A 115 4.67 8.52 -3.98
CA ARG A 115 5.71 7.63 -4.51
C ARG A 115 5.10 6.39 -5.16
N LEU A 116 4.15 5.74 -4.49
CA LEU A 116 3.43 4.58 -5.05
C LEU A 116 2.71 4.96 -6.35
N TYR A 117 2.03 6.10 -6.37
CA TYR A 117 1.36 6.56 -7.57
C TYR A 117 2.35 6.88 -8.70
N ALA A 118 3.47 7.50 -8.38
CA ALA A 118 4.50 7.82 -9.38
C ALA A 118 5.14 6.55 -9.97
N ALA A 119 5.40 5.53 -9.14
CA ALA A 119 5.99 4.26 -9.56
C ALA A 119 5.00 3.35 -10.32
N ALA A 120 3.70 3.45 -10.04
CA ALA A 120 2.66 2.71 -10.74
C ALA A 120 2.56 3.15 -12.20
N LYS A 121 2.24 2.19 -13.09
CA LYS A 121 1.94 2.47 -14.52
C LYS A 121 0.44 2.41 -14.76
N GLU A 122 0.01 2.94 -15.92
CA GLU A 122 -1.40 2.93 -16.30
C GLU A 122 -1.95 1.49 -16.52
N PRO A 123 -3.20 1.24 -16.16
CA PRO A 123 -4.18 2.18 -15.58
C PRO A 123 -4.02 2.31 -14.05
N ARG A 124 -3.87 3.56 -13.59
CA ARG A 124 -3.71 3.90 -12.17
C ARG A 124 -4.64 5.03 -11.77
N MET A 125 -5.10 5.02 -10.53
CA MET A 125 -5.93 6.07 -9.95
C MET A 125 -5.37 6.47 -8.58
N MET A 126 -5.56 7.74 -8.20
CA MET A 126 -5.26 8.23 -6.86
C MET A 126 -6.40 9.09 -6.35
N TRP A 127 -6.75 8.87 -5.08
CA TRP A 127 -7.63 9.75 -4.32
C TRP A 127 -6.90 10.25 -3.08
N THR A 128 -6.55 11.54 -3.10
CA THR A 128 -6.06 12.25 -1.92
C THR A 128 -7.24 12.70 -1.09
N VAL A 129 -7.32 12.23 0.16
CA VAL A 129 -8.36 12.64 1.10
C VAL A 129 -7.84 13.80 1.93
N LYS A 130 -8.42 14.99 1.69
CA LYS A 130 -7.98 16.21 2.36
C LYS A 130 -8.28 16.14 3.87
N GLY A 131 -7.23 16.37 4.68
CA GLY A 131 -7.32 16.25 6.13
C GLY A 131 -7.46 14.81 6.63
N GLY A 132 -7.34 13.81 5.75
CA GLY A 132 -7.47 12.41 6.08
C GLY A 132 -6.32 11.90 6.94
N PRO A 133 -6.59 11.36 8.15
CA PRO A 133 -5.59 10.68 8.96
C PRO A 133 -5.33 9.26 8.44
N HIS A 134 -4.47 8.51 9.14
CA HIS A 134 -4.09 7.15 8.76
C HIS A 134 -5.28 6.19 8.70
N VAL A 135 -5.53 5.60 7.53
CA VAL A 135 -6.56 4.58 7.24
C VAL A 135 -7.99 4.92 7.69
N GLU A 136 -8.31 6.20 7.79
CA GLU A 136 -9.65 6.69 8.10
C GLU A 136 -10.31 7.40 6.91
N CYS A 137 -9.67 7.35 5.73
CA CYS A 137 -10.17 8.01 4.53
C CYS A 137 -11.56 7.51 4.12
N TRP A 138 -11.80 6.21 4.35
CA TRP A 138 -13.12 5.59 4.13
C TRP A 138 -14.21 6.20 5.01
N GLN A 139 -13.92 6.42 6.29
CA GLN A 139 -14.88 6.96 7.24
C GLN A 139 -15.17 8.44 7.02
N MET A 140 -14.18 9.20 6.55
CA MET A 140 -14.32 10.64 6.30
C MET A 140 -15.29 10.98 5.17
N ASP A 141 -15.32 10.16 4.12
CA ASP A 141 -16.25 10.32 3.00
C ASP A 141 -16.73 8.93 2.54
N ARG A 142 -17.50 8.31 3.40
CA ARG A 142 -17.98 6.94 3.22
C ARG A 142 -18.77 6.76 1.93
N GLU A 143 -19.62 7.70 1.59
CA GLU A 143 -20.44 7.62 0.38
C GLU A 143 -19.56 7.60 -0.88
N ARG A 144 -18.57 8.48 -0.92
CA ARG A 144 -17.60 8.53 -2.03
C ARG A 144 -16.75 7.26 -2.06
N ALA A 145 -16.24 6.81 -0.91
CA ALA A 145 -15.42 5.61 -0.81
C ALA A 145 -16.17 4.38 -1.34
N GLU A 146 -17.37 4.12 -0.82
CA GLU A 146 -18.21 2.99 -1.25
C GLU A 146 -18.53 3.06 -2.75
N ARG A 147 -18.90 4.23 -3.26
CA ARG A 147 -19.20 4.43 -4.66
C ARG A 147 -17.98 4.20 -5.55
N THR A 148 -16.87 4.89 -5.30
CA THR A 148 -15.71 4.86 -6.19
C THR A 148 -15.00 3.52 -6.16
N VAL A 149 -14.89 2.87 -5.00
CA VAL A 149 -14.28 1.54 -4.88
C VAL A 149 -15.16 0.48 -5.53
N ARG A 150 -16.49 0.57 -5.33
CA ARG A 150 -17.42 -0.35 -6.01
C ARG A 150 -17.34 -0.19 -7.53
N GLU A 151 -17.41 1.04 -8.04
CA GLU A 151 -17.28 1.34 -9.48
C GLU A 151 -15.95 0.83 -10.04
N PHE A 152 -14.85 1.04 -9.31
CA PHE A 152 -13.55 0.53 -9.69
C PHE A 152 -13.54 -0.99 -9.84
N PHE A 153 -14.05 -1.75 -8.87
CA PHE A 153 -14.08 -3.19 -8.96
C PHE A 153 -15.09 -3.72 -9.99
N VAL A 154 -16.28 -3.11 -10.09
CA VAL A 154 -17.28 -3.50 -11.11
C VAL A 154 -16.75 -3.32 -12.52
N LYS A 155 -15.98 -2.26 -12.77
CA LYS A 155 -15.36 -1.99 -14.06
C LYS A 155 -14.24 -2.98 -14.42
N ASN A 156 -13.50 -3.46 -13.41
CA ASN A 156 -12.23 -4.15 -13.62
C ASN A 156 -12.25 -5.65 -13.26
N LEU A 157 -13.32 -6.14 -12.68
CA LEU A 157 -13.57 -7.54 -12.38
C LEU A 157 -14.72 -8.10 -13.19
#